data_a655de5a00d088a0b7e2abbd63b8fc39
#
_entry.id   a655de5a00d088a0b7e2abbd63b8fc39
#
_cell.length_a   1.000
_cell.length_b   1.000
_cell.length_c   1.000
_cell.angle_alpha   90.00
_cell.angle_beta   90.00
_cell.angle_gamma   90.00
#
_symmetry.space_group_name_H-M   'P 1'
#
loop_
_entity.id
_entity.type
_entity.pdbx_description
1 polymer ?
#
loop_
_entity_poly.entity_id
_entity_poly.type
_entity_poly.pdbx_seq_one_letter_code
_entity_poly.pdbx_strand_id
1 'polypeptide(L)'
;MELKNKKLFIPIFILLTSVFSYFAYSPKEISIAGPYFPQIDYFEEELDLISKDLNVKIRYVPFSDIESEIIEGNNIEDFDLAIIPNPQGVVNLGERGLVYPITIALEKEIIDKNYSDHLQNITTSDQDKNMYGVLFRLIP
;
A
#
# COMPACT_ATOMS: atom_id res chain seq x y z
N MET A 1 36.92 -43.71 6.73
CA MET A 1 36.83 -42.35 7.33
C MET A 1 35.66 -41.59 6.68
N GLU A 2 34.42 -42.11 6.75
CA GLU A 2 33.33 -41.51 5.99
C GLU A 2 31.96 -41.41 6.70
N LEU A 3 31.84 -41.74 7.95
CA LEU A 3 30.54 -41.81 8.63
C LEU A 3 30.31 -40.80 9.75
N LYS A 4 31.28 -39.94 10.10
CA LYS A 4 31.14 -38.94 11.17
C LYS A 4 30.44 -37.64 10.71
N ASN A 5 30.45 -37.28 9.43
CA ASN A 5 29.95 -36.00 8.95
C ASN A 5 28.43 -36.00 8.57
N LYS A 6 27.83 -37.17 8.36
CA LYS A 6 26.40 -37.24 7.99
C LYS A 6 25.45 -36.82 9.13
N LYS A 7 25.84 -37.06 10.40
CA LYS A 7 24.99 -36.69 11.54
C LYS A 7 24.93 -35.17 11.83
N LEU A 8 25.92 -34.43 11.33
CA LEU A 8 25.96 -32.96 11.51
C LEU A 8 25.21 -32.22 10.38
N PHE A 9 25.14 -32.83 9.18
CA PHE A 9 24.44 -32.21 8.01
C PHE A 9 22.94 -32.17 8.15
N ILE A 10 22.32 -33.16 8.81
CA ILE A 10 20.86 -33.24 8.97
C ILE A 10 20.30 -32.07 9.80
N PRO A 11 20.83 -31.76 10.99
CA PRO A 11 20.32 -30.64 11.79
C PRO A 11 20.58 -29.27 11.14
N ILE A 12 21.70 -29.10 10.42
CA ILE A 12 21.99 -27.86 9.69
C ILE A 12 21.01 -27.67 8.51
N PHE A 13 20.66 -28.73 7.80
CA PHE A 13 19.72 -28.68 6.71
C PHE A 13 18.30 -28.37 7.19
N ILE A 14 17.87 -28.96 8.32
CA ILE A 14 16.57 -28.67 8.97
C ILE A 14 16.52 -27.21 9.43
N LEU A 15 17.60 -26.70 10.01
CA LEU A 15 17.68 -25.31 10.46
C LEU A 15 17.63 -24.33 9.28
N LEU A 16 18.32 -24.59 8.20
CA LEU A 16 18.28 -23.79 6.96
C LEU A 16 16.88 -23.81 6.31
N THR A 17 16.22 -24.96 6.25
CA THR A 17 14.86 -25.03 5.68
C THR A 17 13.83 -24.33 6.55
N SER A 18 13.95 -24.38 7.89
CA SER A 18 13.05 -23.64 8.78
C SER A 18 13.24 -22.13 8.70
N VAL A 19 14.46 -21.65 8.56
CA VAL A 19 14.75 -20.22 8.35
C VAL A 19 14.21 -19.75 6.98
N PHE A 20 14.41 -20.55 5.93
CA PHE A 20 13.87 -20.23 4.59
C PHE A 20 12.34 -20.23 4.58
N SER A 21 11.69 -21.16 5.27
CA SER A 21 10.23 -21.17 5.41
C SER A 21 9.71 -19.98 6.19
N TYR A 22 10.44 -19.50 7.20
CA TYR A 22 10.06 -18.30 7.95
C TYR A 22 10.11 -17.04 7.07
N PHE A 23 11.15 -16.87 6.26
CA PHE A 23 11.27 -15.76 5.30
C PHE A 23 10.24 -15.84 4.15
N ALA A 24 9.89 -17.04 3.71
CA ALA A 24 8.89 -17.25 2.65
C ALA A 24 7.45 -17.06 3.15
N TYR A 25 7.21 -17.10 4.47
CA TYR A 25 5.89 -17.03 5.10
C TYR A 25 5.63 -15.73 5.84
N SER A 26 6.53 -14.76 5.77
CA SER A 26 6.25 -13.42 6.32
C SER A 26 5.11 -12.80 5.50
N PRO A 27 3.97 -12.47 6.12
CA PRO A 27 2.90 -11.81 5.41
C PRO A 27 3.44 -10.51 4.81
N LYS A 28 3.09 -10.25 3.55
CA LYS A 28 3.45 -9.00 2.90
C LYS A 28 2.82 -7.86 3.70
N GLU A 29 3.60 -6.87 4.07
CA GLU A 29 3.09 -5.67 4.74
C GLU A 29 2.76 -4.61 3.68
N ILE A 30 1.61 -3.97 3.83
CA ILE A 30 1.16 -2.81 3.05
C ILE A 30 0.97 -1.67 4.03
N SER A 31 1.61 -0.56 3.78
CA SER A 31 1.51 0.66 4.58
C SER A 31 0.69 1.73 3.86
N ILE A 32 -0.28 2.30 4.56
CA ILE A 32 -1.17 3.33 4.06
C ILE A 32 -0.96 4.58 4.89
N ALA A 33 -0.53 5.67 4.27
CA ALA A 33 -0.46 6.99 4.89
C ALA A 33 -1.75 7.76 4.64
N GLY A 34 -2.19 8.59 5.59
CA GLY A 34 -3.39 9.39 5.37
C GLY A 34 -3.65 10.40 6.49
N PRO A 35 -4.75 11.15 6.43
CA PRO A 35 -5.09 12.17 7.42
C PRO A 35 -5.60 11.56 8.73
N TYR A 36 -5.54 12.34 9.81
CA TYR A 36 -6.34 12.06 11.00
C TYR A 36 -7.82 12.31 10.72
N PHE A 37 -8.69 11.39 11.16
CA PHE A 37 -10.15 11.57 11.11
C PHE A 37 -10.82 10.89 12.32
N PRO A 38 -12.02 11.35 12.73
CA PRO A 38 -12.65 10.91 13.99
C PRO A 38 -12.95 9.40 14.08
N GLN A 39 -13.13 8.73 12.96
CA GLN A 39 -13.46 7.28 12.90
C GLN A 39 -12.23 6.43 12.60
N ILE A 40 -11.03 6.87 12.95
CA ILE A 40 -9.78 6.14 12.64
C ILE A 40 -9.77 4.74 13.24
N ASP A 41 -10.24 4.57 14.47
CA ASP A 41 -10.28 3.27 15.16
C ASP A 41 -11.17 2.28 14.39
N TYR A 42 -12.34 2.71 13.92
CA TYR A 42 -13.22 1.89 13.09
C TYR A 42 -12.58 1.53 11.75
N PHE A 43 -11.87 2.47 11.13
CA PHE A 43 -11.16 2.23 9.90
C PHE A 43 -10.03 1.20 10.06
N GLU A 44 -9.28 1.27 11.16
CA GLU A 44 -8.25 0.29 11.49
C GLU A 44 -8.84 -1.11 11.73
N GLU A 45 -10.01 -1.21 12.39
CA GLU A 45 -10.72 -2.49 12.53
C GLU A 45 -11.11 -3.10 11.18
N GLU A 46 -11.62 -2.30 10.23
CA GLU A 46 -11.94 -2.74 8.88
C GLU A 46 -10.68 -3.18 8.10
N LEU A 47 -9.56 -2.45 8.25
CA LEU A 47 -8.28 -2.86 7.66
C LEU A 47 -7.78 -4.18 8.22
N ASP A 48 -7.99 -4.45 9.51
CA ASP A 48 -7.65 -5.72 10.16
C ASP A 48 -8.47 -6.89 9.59
N LEU A 49 -9.76 -6.67 9.28
CA LEU A 49 -10.58 -7.68 8.61
C LEU A 49 -10.06 -7.99 7.21
N ILE A 50 -9.78 -6.96 6.42
CA ILE A 50 -9.20 -7.09 5.07
C ILE A 50 -7.82 -7.77 5.14
N SER A 51 -7.00 -7.43 6.11
CA SER A 51 -5.69 -8.04 6.35
C SER A 51 -5.79 -9.55 6.52
N LYS A 52 -6.78 -10.02 7.29
CA LYS A 52 -7.03 -11.45 7.52
C LYS A 52 -7.50 -12.14 6.25
N ASP A 53 -8.43 -11.54 5.52
CA ASP A 53 -8.99 -12.11 4.30
C ASP A 53 -7.95 -12.25 3.19
N LEU A 54 -7.06 -11.26 3.07
CA LEU A 54 -6.02 -11.23 2.04
C LEU A 54 -4.70 -11.88 2.47
N ASN A 55 -4.58 -12.29 3.74
CA ASN A 55 -3.33 -12.79 4.33
C ASN A 55 -2.14 -11.82 4.10
N VAL A 56 -2.40 -10.53 4.28
CA VAL A 56 -1.40 -9.45 4.25
C VAL A 56 -1.51 -8.67 5.54
N LYS A 57 -0.44 -8.01 5.97
CA LYS A 57 -0.50 -7.07 7.08
C LYS A 57 -0.73 -5.68 6.52
N ILE A 58 -1.82 -5.00 6.92
CA ILE A 58 -2.09 -3.63 6.52
C ILE A 58 -1.90 -2.73 7.73
N ARG A 59 -1.17 -1.64 7.55
CA ARG A 59 -0.90 -0.65 8.59
C ARG A 59 -1.34 0.73 8.10
N TYR A 60 -2.13 1.43 8.90
CA TYR A 60 -2.44 2.83 8.68
C TYR A 60 -1.54 3.73 9.49
N VAL A 61 -1.05 4.82 8.90
CA VAL A 61 -0.21 5.83 9.57
C VAL A 61 -0.82 7.19 9.33
N PRO A 62 -1.41 7.79 10.38
CA PRO A 62 -2.06 9.08 10.27
C PRO A 62 -1.06 10.25 10.34
N PHE A 63 -1.29 11.26 9.51
CA PHE A 63 -0.55 12.52 9.48
C PHE A 63 -1.49 13.71 9.61
N SER A 64 -0.99 14.81 10.16
CA SER A 64 -1.75 16.07 10.25
C SER A 64 -1.96 16.71 8.88
N ASP A 65 -0.95 16.61 8.01
CA ASP A 65 -0.95 17.11 6.63
C ASP A 65 -0.13 16.18 5.75
N ILE A 66 -0.81 15.17 5.21
CA ILE A 66 -0.17 14.15 4.38
C ILE A 66 0.39 14.73 3.07
N GLU A 67 -0.23 15.76 2.50
CA GLU A 67 0.26 16.37 1.26
C GLU A 67 1.61 17.07 1.50
N SER A 68 1.75 17.82 2.59
CA SER A 68 3.01 18.44 2.99
C SER A 68 4.09 17.42 3.28
N GLU A 69 3.80 16.34 3.97
CA GLU A 69 4.75 15.25 4.23
C GLU A 69 5.28 14.65 2.92
N ILE A 70 4.40 14.42 1.95
CA ILE A 70 4.78 13.93 0.62
C ILE A 70 5.69 14.95 -0.10
N ILE A 71 5.36 16.22 -0.03
CA ILE A 71 6.13 17.28 -0.70
C ILE A 71 7.52 17.47 -0.10
N GLU A 72 7.63 17.37 1.21
CA GLU A 72 8.88 17.57 1.95
C GLU A 72 9.82 16.35 1.89
N GLY A 73 9.32 15.21 1.46
CA GLY A 73 10.09 13.97 1.38
C GLY A 73 10.39 13.36 2.75
N ASN A 74 9.66 13.75 3.77
CA ASN A 74 9.83 13.23 5.12
C ASN A 74 9.16 11.85 5.25
N ASN A 75 9.95 10.78 5.40
CA ASN A 75 9.49 9.40 5.65
C ASN A 75 8.58 8.77 4.57
N ILE A 76 8.63 9.24 3.32
CA ILE A 76 7.73 8.79 2.24
C ILE A 76 8.16 7.46 1.64
N GLU A 77 9.44 7.11 1.72
CA GLU A 77 9.94 5.84 1.20
C GLU A 77 9.33 4.62 1.90
N ASP A 78 8.58 4.85 3.00
CA ASP A 78 7.99 3.82 3.85
C ASP A 78 6.51 3.53 3.56
N PHE A 79 5.87 4.19 2.57
CA PHE A 79 4.44 4.00 2.31
C PHE A 79 4.14 3.49 0.90
N ASP A 80 3.27 2.47 0.84
CA ASP A 80 2.82 1.88 -0.43
C ASP A 80 1.65 2.67 -1.03
N LEU A 81 0.77 3.22 -0.18
CA LEU A 81 -0.44 3.95 -0.58
C LEU A 81 -0.59 5.22 0.25
N ALA A 82 -1.24 6.23 -0.32
CA ALA A 82 -1.63 7.43 0.40
C ALA A 82 -3.11 7.77 0.20
N ILE A 83 -3.77 8.16 1.28
CA ILE A 83 -5.13 8.72 1.28
C ILE A 83 -5.00 10.23 1.31
N ILE A 84 -5.32 10.88 0.21
CA ILE A 84 -5.26 12.33 0.05
C ILE A 84 -6.68 12.89 0.14
N PRO A 85 -6.99 13.77 1.09
CA PRO A 85 -8.34 14.30 1.29
C PRO A 85 -8.86 15.13 0.11
N ASN A 86 -7.94 15.74 -0.64
CA ASN A 86 -8.23 16.64 -1.73
C ASN A 86 -7.87 16.00 -3.09
N PRO A 87 -8.86 15.74 -3.97
CA PRO A 87 -8.58 15.17 -5.31
C PRO A 87 -7.60 16.02 -6.14
N GLN A 88 -7.67 17.34 -6.04
CA GLN A 88 -6.73 18.23 -6.73
C GLN A 88 -5.31 18.09 -6.18
N GLY A 89 -5.14 17.81 -4.89
CA GLY A 89 -3.85 17.49 -4.27
C GLY A 89 -3.23 16.25 -4.90
N VAL A 90 -4.00 15.19 -5.14
CA VAL A 90 -3.53 13.96 -5.81
C VAL A 90 -2.96 14.28 -7.20
N VAL A 91 -3.67 15.06 -8.02
CA VAL A 91 -3.20 15.47 -9.35
C VAL A 91 -1.92 16.28 -9.26
N ASN A 92 -1.86 17.26 -8.35
CA ASN A 92 -0.67 18.09 -8.13
C ASN A 92 0.56 17.25 -7.74
N LEU A 93 0.39 16.30 -6.83
CA LEU A 93 1.48 15.38 -6.44
C LEU A 93 1.94 14.52 -7.63
N GLY A 94 1.01 14.05 -8.46
CA GLY A 94 1.31 13.29 -9.67
C GLY A 94 2.09 14.10 -10.71
N GLU A 95 1.64 15.31 -11.02
CA GLU A 95 2.30 16.22 -11.96
C GLU A 95 3.71 16.64 -11.52
N ARG A 96 3.97 16.59 -10.22
CA ARG A 96 5.30 16.80 -9.64
C ARG A 96 6.16 15.53 -9.57
N GLY A 97 5.63 14.39 -10.00
CA GLY A 97 6.34 13.10 -9.97
C GLY A 97 6.53 12.52 -8.57
N LEU A 98 5.73 12.94 -7.59
CA LEU A 98 5.82 12.50 -6.20
C LEU A 98 4.96 11.26 -5.91
N VAL A 99 3.98 10.97 -6.76
CA VAL A 99 3.18 9.75 -6.73
C VAL A 99 3.08 9.15 -8.14
N TYR A 100 2.90 7.83 -8.20
CA TYR A 100 2.75 7.13 -9.47
C TYR A 100 1.29 7.11 -9.94
N PRO A 101 1.04 7.02 -11.26
CA PRO A 101 -0.30 6.82 -11.78
C PRO A 101 -0.94 5.56 -11.20
N ILE A 102 -2.20 5.66 -10.78
CA ILE A 102 -2.92 4.52 -10.17
C ILE A 102 -3.12 3.37 -11.15
N THR A 103 -3.11 3.64 -12.45
CA THR A 103 -3.18 2.65 -13.53
C THR A 103 -2.00 1.68 -13.57
N ILE A 104 -0.92 1.97 -12.85
CA ILE A 104 0.19 1.02 -12.63
C ILE A 104 -0.24 -0.09 -11.66
N ALA A 105 -1.05 0.25 -10.66
CA ALA A 105 -1.51 -0.66 -9.61
C ALA A 105 -2.86 -1.31 -9.92
N LEU A 106 -3.74 -0.61 -10.66
CA LEU A 106 -5.09 -1.06 -11.01
C LEU A 106 -5.26 -1.16 -12.52
N GLU A 107 -5.79 -2.29 -12.97
CA GLU A 107 -6.16 -2.47 -14.37
C GLU A 107 -7.30 -1.51 -14.76
N LYS A 108 -7.21 -0.94 -15.98
CA LYS A 108 -8.21 -0.01 -16.49
C LYS A 108 -9.63 -0.57 -16.45
N GLU A 109 -9.81 -1.88 -16.69
CA GLU A 109 -11.12 -2.54 -16.63
C GLU A 109 -11.75 -2.45 -15.25
N ILE A 110 -10.95 -2.58 -14.17
CA ILE A 110 -11.41 -2.44 -12.78
C ILE A 110 -11.86 -1.01 -12.52
N ILE A 111 -11.10 -0.04 -13.01
CA ILE A 111 -11.41 1.39 -12.87
C ILE A 111 -12.72 1.70 -13.60
N ASP A 112 -12.83 1.33 -14.87
CA ASP A 112 -14.02 1.63 -15.72
C ASP A 112 -15.29 0.96 -15.17
N LYS A 113 -15.17 -0.20 -14.55
CA LYS A 113 -16.29 -0.91 -13.95
C LYS A 113 -16.83 -0.25 -12.67
N ASN A 114 -15.94 0.35 -11.87
CA ASN A 114 -16.28 0.83 -10.53
C ASN A 114 -16.39 2.36 -10.43
N TYR A 115 -15.87 3.10 -11.39
CA TYR A 115 -15.83 4.57 -11.36
C TYR A 115 -16.35 5.15 -12.68
N SER A 116 -17.30 6.08 -12.61
CA SER A 116 -17.76 6.82 -13.78
C SER A 116 -16.65 7.71 -14.34
N ASP A 117 -16.74 8.06 -15.65
CA ASP A 117 -15.79 8.96 -16.31
C ASP A 117 -15.61 10.28 -15.55
N HIS A 118 -16.69 10.80 -14.95
CA HIS A 118 -16.64 12.02 -14.16
C HIS A 118 -15.72 11.86 -12.92
N LEU A 119 -15.82 10.74 -12.20
CA LEU A 119 -14.99 10.48 -11.03
C LEU A 119 -13.53 10.21 -11.42
N GLN A 120 -13.30 9.55 -12.54
CA GLN A 120 -11.96 9.33 -13.07
C GLN A 120 -11.30 10.66 -13.45
N ASN A 121 -12.03 11.56 -14.12
CA ASN A 121 -11.52 12.85 -14.56
C ASN A 121 -11.09 13.77 -13.41
N ILE A 122 -11.71 13.67 -12.23
CA ILE A 122 -11.33 14.49 -11.06
C ILE A 122 -9.89 14.22 -10.59
N THR A 123 -9.39 12.99 -10.78
CA THR A 123 -8.04 12.57 -10.37
C THR A 123 -7.10 12.37 -11.56
N THR A 124 -7.52 12.79 -12.77
CA THR A 124 -6.72 12.72 -13.99
C THR A 124 -6.08 14.08 -14.26
N SER A 125 -4.79 14.09 -14.51
CA SER A 125 -4.06 15.30 -14.90
C SER A 125 -4.41 15.74 -16.32
N ASP A 126 -4.61 17.04 -16.49
CA ASP A 126 -4.76 17.65 -17.81
C ASP A 126 -3.44 17.72 -18.61
N GLN A 127 -2.30 17.67 -17.91
CA GLN A 127 -0.98 17.81 -18.52
C GLN A 127 -0.54 16.52 -19.22
N ASP A 128 -0.55 15.40 -18.50
CA ASP A 128 -0.03 14.11 -18.98
C ASP A 128 -1.09 13.04 -19.23
N LYS A 129 -2.38 13.35 -18.91
CA LYS A 129 -3.53 12.47 -19.05
C LYS A 129 -3.46 11.20 -18.18
N ASN A 130 -2.59 11.17 -17.18
CA ASN A 130 -2.51 10.09 -16.22
C ASN A 130 -3.52 10.27 -15.08
N MET A 131 -4.13 9.18 -14.67
CA MET A 131 -4.98 9.11 -13.48
C MET A 131 -4.12 8.75 -12.27
N TYR A 132 -4.12 9.61 -11.25
CA TYR A 132 -3.25 9.46 -10.08
C TYR A 132 -3.95 8.91 -8.85
N GLY A 133 -5.27 8.77 -8.87
CA GLY A 133 -5.99 8.22 -7.73
C GLY A 133 -7.39 7.76 -8.08
N VAL A 134 -8.03 7.10 -7.13
CA VAL A 134 -9.45 6.74 -7.15
C VAL A 134 -10.14 7.38 -5.96
N LEU A 135 -11.38 7.79 -6.16
CA LEU A 135 -12.18 8.35 -5.08
C LEU A 135 -12.83 7.22 -4.28
N PHE A 136 -12.78 7.31 -2.98
CA PHE A 136 -13.53 6.43 -2.09
C PHE A 136 -14.24 7.25 -1.02
N ARG A 137 -15.29 6.67 -0.44
CA ARG A 137 -16.03 7.27 0.66
C ARG A 137 -16.09 6.29 1.81
N LEU A 138 -15.69 6.72 2.99
CA LEU A 138 -15.98 6.01 4.22
C LEU A 138 -17.47 6.21 4.52
N ILE A 139 -18.21 5.11 4.56
CA ILE A 139 -19.63 5.10 4.95
C ILE A 139 -19.65 4.60 6.39
N PRO A 140 -20.12 5.44 7.34
CA PRO A 140 -20.22 5.02 8.74
C PRO A 140 -21.30 3.98 8.94
#